data_d032207b32b9ef05ccf004968670b515
#
_entry.id   d032207b32b9ef05ccf004968670b515
#
_cell.length_a   1.000
_cell.length_b   1.000
_cell.length_c   1.000
_cell.angle_alpha   90.00
_cell.angle_beta   90.00
_cell.angle_gamma   90.00
#
_symmetry.space_group_name_H-M   'P 1'
#
loop_
_entity.id
_entity.type
_entity.pdbx_description
1 polymer ?
#
loop_
_entity_poly.entity_id
_entity_poly.type
_entity_poly.pdbx_seq_one_letter_code
_entity_poly.pdbx_strand_id
1 'polypeptide(L)'
;AIGLLIIMLVITSLQYLAGGAILSALLPDIFSFKGGMLTSAVVFIGITLIGGLWSSGLSNIVSVILIYAGVLYSTYAAVDQVGGMAVLLSKLPAGKDWLNPFAGLPMAIVIGWFVVMITQAITAQGPVQIACGAKDSASARKGFIWGAALIFPIGFLCALIGIIARVTSPNITA
;
A
#
# COMPACT_ATOMS: atom_id res chain seq x y z
N ALA A 1 12.21 -0.94 -23.82
CA ALA A 1 10.77 -0.75 -24.04
C ALA A 1 9.98 -2.04 -23.78
N ILE A 2 10.27 -3.16 -24.46
CA ILE A 2 9.48 -4.42 -24.36
C ILE A 2 9.51 -4.99 -22.94
N GLY A 3 10.67 -5.07 -22.28
CA GLY A 3 10.78 -5.57 -20.90
C GLY A 3 9.95 -4.75 -19.91
N LEU A 4 9.92 -3.44 -20.08
CA LEU A 4 9.12 -2.55 -19.22
C LEU A 4 7.62 -2.77 -19.44
N LEU A 5 7.18 -2.99 -20.68
CA LEU A 5 5.78 -3.35 -20.98
C LEU A 5 5.38 -4.66 -20.30
N ILE A 6 6.20 -5.68 -20.35
CA ILE A 6 5.93 -6.97 -19.70
C ILE A 6 5.79 -6.80 -18.18
N ILE A 7 6.72 -6.07 -17.56
CA ILE A 7 6.67 -5.79 -16.11
C ILE A 7 5.38 -5.05 -15.74
N MET A 8 5.02 -4.01 -16.50
CA MET A 8 3.81 -3.24 -16.25
C MET A 8 2.54 -4.06 -16.43
N LEU A 9 2.48 -4.95 -17.43
CA LEU A 9 1.36 -5.89 -17.60
C LEU A 9 1.21 -6.83 -16.41
N VAL A 10 2.32 -7.38 -15.90
CA VAL A 10 2.30 -8.27 -14.73
C VAL A 10 1.82 -7.52 -13.49
N ILE A 11 2.36 -6.33 -13.21
CA ILE A 11 1.95 -5.50 -12.06
C ILE A 11 0.47 -5.14 -12.15
N THR A 12 -0.01 -4.74 -13.33
CA THR A 12 -1.42 -4.38 -13.55
C THR A 12 -2.33 -5.59 -13.36
N SER A 13 -1.91 -6.77 -13.82
CA SER A 13 -2.67 -8.02 -13.62
C SER A 13 -2.83 -8.36 -12.13
N LEU A 14 -1.81 -8.15 -11.31
CA LEU A 14 -1.90 -8.33 -9.85
C LEU A 14 -2.90 -7.38 -9.21
N GLN A 15 -3.03 -6.15 -9.70
CA GLN A 15 -4.03 -5.20 -9.20
C GLN A 15 -5.46 -5.66 -9.50
N TYR A 16 -5.70 -6.23 -10.68
CA TYR A 16 -7.03 -6.77 -11.02
C TYR A 16 -7.38 -8.02 -10.21
N LEU A 17 -6.39 -8.88 -9.94
CA LEU A 17 -6.55 -10.01 -9.04
C LEU A 17 -6.92 -9.56 -7.62
N ALA A 18 -6.25 -8.55 -7.09
CA ALA A 18 -6.55 -7.97 -5.79
C ALA A 18 -7.97 -7.37 -5.77
N GLY A 19 -8.36 -6.62 -6.80
CA GLY A 19 -9.72 -6.08 -6.94
C GLY A 19 -10.78 -7.18 -6.97
N GLY A 20 -10.52 -8.27 -7.70
CA GLY A 20 -11.38 -9.44 -7.74
C GLY A 20 -11.55 -10.11 -6.37
N ALA A 21 -10.45 -10.29 -5.65
CA ALA A 21 -10.47 -10.88 -4.31
C ALA A 21 -11.27 -10.01 -3.31
N ILE A 22 -11.08 -8.70 -3.34
CA ILE A 22 -11.78 -7.77 -2.46
C ILE A 22 -13.28 -7.74 -2.77
N LEU A 23 -13.68 -7.60 -4.04
CA LEU A 23 -15.09 -7.53 -4.43
C LEU A 23 -15.81 -8.84 -4.14
N SER A 24 -15.19 -9.99 -4.40
CA SER A 24 -15.80 -11.29 -4.08
C SER A 24 -15.88 -11.58 -2.59
N ALA A 25 -14.96 -11.03 -1.78
CA ALA A 25 -15.00 -11.18 -0.32
C ALA A 25 -16.03 -10.26 0.34
N LEU A 26 -16.18 -9.03 -0.16
CA LEU A 26 -17.13 -8.05 0.40
C LEU A 26 -18.57 -8.26 -0.07
N LEU A 27 -18.76 -8.69 -1.31
CA LEU A 27 -20.05 -8.84 -1.97
C LEU A 27 -20.14 -10.19 -2.70
N PRO A 28 -20.08 -11.32 -1.96
CA PRO A 28 -20.04 -12.66 -2.55
C PRO A 28 -21.29 -13.00 -3.38
N ASP A 29 -22.44 -12.44 -3.02
CA ASP A 29 -23.70 -12.68 -3.71
C ASP A 29 -23.80 -11.94 -5.06
N ILE A 30 -23.00 -10.90 -5.25
CA ILE A 30 -23.04 -10.06 -6.47
C ILE A 30 -21.85 -10.36 -7.37
N PHE A 31 -20.67 -10.57 -6.79
CA PHE A 31 -19.42 -10.73 -7.53
C PHE A 31 -18.78 -12.08 -7.28
N SER A 32 -18.69 -12.89 -8.35
CA SER A 32 -17.70 -13.96 -8.40
C SER A 32 -16.29 -13.37 -8.50
N PHE A 33 -15.25 -14.13 -8.16
CA PHE A 33 -13.86 -13.67 -8.29
C PHE A 33 -13.54 -13.13 -9.69
N LYS A 34 -13.95 -13.86 -10.75
CA LYS A 34 -13.76 -13.42 -12.14
C LYS A 34 -14.59 -12.18 -12.48
N GLY A 35 -15.82 -12.09 -11.99
CA GLY A 35 -16.68 -10.91 -12.17
C GLY A 35 -16.08 -9.67 -11.51
N GLY A 36 -15.57 -9.81 -10.29
CA GLY A 36 -14.87 -8.74 -9.58
C GLY A 36 -13.61 -8.26 -10.30
N MET A 37 -12.80 -9.19 -10.84
CA MET A 37 -11.63 -8.84 -11.67
C MET A 37 -12.01 -8.03 -12.91
N LEU A 38 -13.01 -8.47 -13.65
CA LEU A 38 -13.47 -7.77 -14.87
C LEU A 38 -14.03 -6.40 -14.54
N THR A 39 -14.84 -6.29 -13.49
CA THR A 39 -15.36 -5.01 -13.02
C THR A 39 -14.25 -4.04 -12.64
N SER A 40 -13.28 -4.51 -11.88
CA SER A 40 -12.10 -3.70 -11.52
C SER A 40 -11.33 -3.23 -12.76
N ALA A 41 -11.10 -4.13 -13.73
CA ALA A 41 -10.42 -3.77 -14.96
C ALA A 41 -11.20 -2.71 -15.76
N VAL A 42 -12.52 -2.88 -15.94
CA VAL A 42 -13.36 -1.92 -16.66
C VAL A 42 -13.34 -0.55 -15.98
N VAL A 43 -13.45 -0.50 -14.66
CA VAL A 43 -13.43 0.75 -13.90
C VAL A 43 -12.08 1.46 -14.03
N PHE A 44 -10.96 0.76 -13.84
CA PHE A 44 -9.62 1.36 -13.94
C PHE A 44 -9.30 1.84 -15.36
N ILE A 45 -9.64 1.02 -16.37
CA ILE A 45 -9.46 1.41 -17.78
C ILE A 45 -10.37 2.59 -18.10
N GLY A 46 -11.63 2.57 -17.66
CA GLY A 46 -12.59 3.63 -17.89
C GLY A 46 -12.13 4.98 -17.30
N ILE A 47 -11.68 4.99 -16.06
CA ILE A 47 -11.13 6.20 -15.41
C ILE A 47 -9.96 6.77 -16.22
N THR A 48 -9.06 5.90 -16.66
CA THR A 48 -7.86 6.32 -17.40
C THR A 48 -8.19 6.83 -18.80
N LEU A 49 -9.12 6.16 -19.51
CA LEU A 49 -9.51 6.55 -20.87
C LEU A 49 -10.30 7.87 -20.91
N ILE A 50 -11.18 8.09 -19.93
CA ILE A 50 -12.04 9.28 -19.91
C ILE A 50 -11.28 10.53 -19.48
N GLY A 51 -10.43 10.42 -18.47
CA GLY A 51 -9.82 11.60 -17.85
C GLY A 51 -8.30 11.62 -17.80
N GLY A 52 -7.61 10.60 -18.32
CA GLY A 52 -6.15 10.53 -18.37
C GLY A 52 -5.50 10.74 -17.00
N LEU A 53 -4.37 11.42 -16.97
CA LEU A 53 -3.60 11.74 -15.76
C LEU A 53 -4.38 12.57 -14.73
N TRP A 54 -5.25 13.46 -15.17
CA TRP A 54 -6.07 14.31 -14.28
C TRP A 54 -7.06 13.48 -13.47
N SER A 55 -7.79 12.60 -14.13
CA SER A 55 -8.76 11.72 -13.48
C SER A 55 -8.07 10.75 -12.51
N SER A 56 -6.93 10.20 -12.92
CA SER A 56 -6.11 9.38 -12.03
C SER A 56 -5.62 10.14 -10.82
N GLY A 57 -5.22 11.41 -10.98
CA GLY A 57 -4.82 12.28 -9.87
C GLY A 57 -5.95 12.52 -8.87
N LEU A 58 -7.14 12.86 -9.34
CA LEU A 58 -8.32 13.05 -8.50
C LEU A 58 -8.72 11.77 -7.76
N SER A 59 -8.73 10.63 -8.46
CA SER A 59 -9.00 9.32 -7.86
C SER A 59 -7.98 8.99 -6.77
N ASN A 60 -6.71 9.33 -6.95
CA ASN A 60 -5.67 9.11 -5.95
C ASN A 60 -5.90 9.95 -4.69
N ILE A 61 -6.38 11.19 -4.80
CA ILE A 61 -6.72 12.02 -3.62
C ILE A 61 -7.82 11.35 -2.79
N VAL A 62 -8.90 10.90 -3.44
CA VAL A 62 -9.97 10.17 -2.77
C VAL A 62 -9.45 8.89 -2.14
N SER A 63 -8.62 8.13 -2.87
CA SER A 63 -8.01 6.89 -2.38
C SER A 63 -7.14 7.13 -1.15
N VAL A 64 -6.33 8.18 -1.12
CA VAL A 64 -5.50 8.53 0.05
C VAL A 64 -6.37 8.80 1.28
N ILE A 65 -7.45 9.56 1.13
CA ILE A 65 -8.40 9.84 2.23
C ILE A 65 -9.01 8.54 2.76
N LEU A 66 -9.48 7.68 1.86
CA LEU A 66 -10.10 6.39 2.23
C LEU A 66 -9.09 5.45 2.88
N ILE A 67 -7.85 5.39 2.37
CA ILE A 67 -6.77 4.58 2.96
C ILE A 67 -6.47 5.06 4.38
N TYR A 68 -6.31 6.37 4.57
CA TYR A 68 -6.07 6.92 5.90
C TYR A 68 -7.22 6.61 6.87
N ALA A 69 -8.45 6.85 6.46
CA ALA A 69 -9.62 6.55 7.28
C ALA A 69 -9.70 5.04 7.62
N GLY A 70 -9.49 4.18 6.62
CA GLY A 70 -9.51 2.73 6.80
C GLY A 70 -8.39 2.21 7.69
N VAL A 71 -7.16 2.67 7.49
CA VAL A 71 -6.00 2.22 8.29
C VAL A 71 -6.11 2.73 9.72
N LEU A 72 -6.51 3.98 9.94
CA LEU A 72 -6.72 4.52 11.29
C LEU A 72 -7.81 3.77 12.03
N TYR A 73 -8.96 3.56 11.39
CA TYR A 73 -10.06 2.80 11.97
C TYR A 73 -9.67 1.35 12.27
N SER A 74 -9.02 0.68 11.33
CA SER A 74 -8.57 -0.71 11.52
C SER A 74 -7.53 -0.82 12.63
N THR A 75 -6.61 0.14 12.74
CA THR A 75 -5.61 0.17 13.81
C THR A 75 -6.30 0.37 15.17
N TYR A 76 -7.22 1.32 15.25
CA TYR A 76 -7.98 1.57 16.47
C TYR A 76 -8.77 0.32 16.91
N ALA A 77 -9.55 -0.27 16.01
CA ALA A 77 -10.35 -1.45 16.29
C ALA A 77 -9.47 -2.66 16.67
N ALA A 78 -8.34 -2.84 16.02
CA ALA A 78 -7.42 -3.93 16.31
C ALA A 78 -6.76 -3.79 17.69
N VAL A 79 -6.37 -2.58 18.08
CA VAL A 79 -5.81 -2.29 19.41
C VAL A 79 -6.88 -2.51 20.49
N ASP A 80 -8.11 -2.08 20.24
CA ASP A 80 -9.24 -2.25 21.17
C ASP A 80 -9.56 -3.74 21.40
N GLN A 81 -9.61 -4.54 20.34
CA GLN A 81 -9.82 -5.99 20.41
C GLN A 81 -8.80 -6.73 21.27
N VAL A 82 -7.56 -6.27 21.29
CA VAL A 82 -6.50 -6.89 22.11
C VAL A 82 -6.59 -6.48 23.57
N GLY A 83 -7.34 -5.42 23.88
CA GLY A 83 -7.46 -4.85 25.22
C GLY A 83 -6.55 -3.66 25.49
N GLY A 84 -6.11 -2.98 24.41
CA GLY A 84 -5.29 -1.79 24.47
C GLY A 84 -3.79 -2.05 24.25
N MET A 85 -3.04 -0.96 24.09
CA MET A 85 -1.60 -1.02 23.78
C MET A 85 -0.77 -1.69 24.89
N ALA A 86 -1.12 -1.48 26.16
CA ALA A 86 -0.40 -2.09 27.28
C ALA A 86 -0.52 -3.62 27.28
N VAL A 87 -1.74 -4.12 26.98
CA VAL A 87 -1.99 -5.57 26.88
C VAL A 87 -1.31 -6.15 25.64
N LEU A 88 -1.33 -5.42 24.53
CA LEU A 88 -0.61 -5.82 23.31
C LEU A 88 0.88 -6.06 23.60
N LEU A 89 1.54 -5.09 24.27
CA LEU A 89 2.96 -5.18 24.60
C LEU A 89 3.27 -6.35 25.54
N SER A 90 2.38 -6.65 26.50
CA SER A 90 2.56 -7.77 27.42
C SER A 90 2.39 -9.16 26.76
N LYS A 91 1.62 -9.24 25.67
CA LYS A 91 1.39 -10.48 24.92
C LYS A 91 2.44 -10.74 23.83
N LEU A 92 3.36 -9.82 23.59
CA LEU A 92 4.40 -10.03 22.59
C LEU A 92 5.37 -11.13 23.03
N PRO A 93 5.77 -12.03 22.13
CA PRO A 93 6.74 -13.09 22.44
C PRO A 93 8.05 -12.51 22.96
N ALA A 94 8.51 -13.03 24.10
CA ALA A 94 9.79 -12.62 24.68
C ALA A 94 10.96 -12.97 23.75
N GLY A 95 12.01 -12.16 23.78
CA GLY A 95 13.25 -12.41 23.04
C GLY A 95 13.42 -11.66 21.74
N LYS A 96 12.43 -10.84 21.32
CA LYS A 96 12.57 -9.91 20.20
C LYS A 96 12.12 -8.52 20.60
N ASP A 97 12.87 -7.52 20.16
CA ASP A 97 12.48 -6.11 20.30
C ASP A 97 11.55 -5.73 19.14
N TRP A 98 10.27 -5.95 19.34
CA TRP A 98 9.22 -5.76 18.30
C TRP A 98 9.01 -4.31 17.89
N LEU A 99 9.44 -3.36 18.70
CA LEU A 99 9.34 -1.94 18.41
C LEU A 99 10.57 -1.38 17.71
N ASN A 100 11.64 -2.16 17.65
CA ASN A 100 12.86 -1.77 16.97
C ASN A 100 12.78 -2.22 15.49
N PRO A 101 12.68 -1.29 14.52
CA PRO A 101 12.55 -1.63 13.11
C PRO A 101 13.76 -2.37 12.54
N PHE A 102 14.89 -2.40 13.27
CA PHE A 102 16.11 -3.06 12.83
C PHE A 102 16.39 -4.39 13.55
N ALA A 103 15.62 -4.74 14.58
CA ALA A 103 15.89 -5.91 15.43
C ALA A 103 15.55 -7.27 14.80
N GLY A 104 15.02 -7.33 13.63
CA GLY A 104 14.57 -8.61 13.03
C GLY A 104 15.27 -8.99 11.73
N LEU A 105 16.04 -8.07 11.15
CA LEU A 105 16.62 -8.25 9.82
C LEU A 105 18.12 -7.95 9.83
N PRO A 106 18.91 -8.75 9.10
CA PRO A 106 20.32 -8.40 8.87
C PRO A 106 20.42 -7.00 8.24
N MET A 107 21.31 -6.16 8.75
CA MET A 107 21.50 -4.78 8.27
C MET A 107 21.76 -4.72 6.76
N ALA A 108 22.42 -5.74 6.21
CA ALA A 108 22.65 -5.84 4.77
C ALA A 108 21.35 -5.89 3.94
N ILE A 109 20.30 -6.57 4.46
CA ILE A 109 18.98 -6.62 3.80
C ILE A 109 18.32 -5.25 3.87
N VAL A 110 18.39 -4.58 5.01
CA VAL A 110 17.82 -3.23 5.18
C VAL A 110 18.49 -2.25 4.22
N ILE A 111 19.82 -2.25 4.16
CA ILE A 111 20.56 -1.41 3.19
C ILE A 111 20.21 -1.78 1.75
N GLY A 112 20.11 -3.06 1.43
CA GLY A 112 19.70 -3.54 0.11
C GLY A 112 18.34 -2.99 -0.30
N TRP A 113 17.36 -3.01 0.59
CA TRP A 113 16.03 -2.43 0.33
C TRP A 113 16.07 -0.93 0.11
N PHE A 114 16.86 -0.19 0.91
CA PHE A 114 17.04 1.25 0.68
C PHE A 114 17.62 1.54 -0.70
N VAL A 115 18.65 0.81 -1.11
CA VAL A 115 19.26 0.96 -2.45
C VAL A 115 18.24 0.67 -3.54
N VAL A 116 17.49 -0.42 -3.42
CA VAL A 116 16.44 -0.79 -4.38
C VAL A 116 15.36 0.29 -4.47
N MET A 117 14.86 0.78 -3.33
CA MET A 117 13.81 1.80 -3.29
C MET A 117 14.28 3.13 -3.88
N ILE A 118 15.50 3.57 -3.58
CA ILE A 118 16.07 4.80 -4.15
C ILE A 118 16.24 4.64 -5.66
N THR A 119 16.79 3.52 -6.12
CA THR A 119 16.97 3.25 -7.55
C THR A 119 15.63 3.20 -8.27
N GLN A 120 14.64 2.52 -7.69
CA GLN A 120 13.29 2.43 -8.25
C GLN A 120 12.62 3.81 -8.33
N ALA A 121 12.75 4.64 -7.29
CA ALA A 121 12.15 5.98 -7.29
C ALA A 121 12.68 6.87 -8.41
N ILE A 122 13.96 6.70 -8.78
CA ILE A 122 14.62 7.49 -9.85
C ILE A 122 14.32 6.92 -11.24
N THR A 123 14.24 5.59 -11.37
CA THR A 123 14.17 4.91 -12.68
C THR A 123 12.77 4.47 -13.07
N ALA A 124 11.83 4.38 -12.12
CA ALA A 124 10.48 3.96 -12.41
C ALA A 124 9.72 5.00 -13.24
N GLN A 125 9.00 4.52 -14.24
CA GLN A 125 8.22 5.37 -15.16
C GLN A 125 7.17 6.23 -14.41
N GLY A 126 6.50 5.69 -13.40
CA GLY A 126 5.43 6.37 -12.68
C GLY A 126 5.84 7.71 -12.06
N PRO A 127 6.86 7.76 -11.18
CA PRO A 127 7.37 9.00 -10.61
C PRO A 127 7.83 10.00 -11.69
N VAL A 128 8.53 9.54 -12.72
CA VAL A 128 8.98 10.40 -13.83
C VAL A 128 7.80 10.98 -14.58
N GLN A 129 6.79 10.17 -14.90
CA GLN A 129 5.58 10.63 -15.60
C GLN A 129 4.81 11.67 -14.79
N ILE A 130 4.68 11.49 -13.48
CA ILE A 130 4.04 12.44 -12.58
C ILE A 130 4.85 13.74 -12.51
N ALA A 131 6.17 13.67 -12.43
CA ALA A 131 7.05 14.83 -12.43
C ALA A 131 6.93 15.63 -13.73
N CYS A 132 6.88 14.96 -14.87
CA CYS A 132 6.71 15.59 -16.20
C CYS A 132 5.30 16.17 -16.39
N GLY A 133 4.28 15.63 -15.73
CA GLY A 133 2.91 16.15 -15.76
C GLY A 133 2.66 17.33 -14.83
N ALA A 134 3.60 17.69 -13.99
CA ALA A 134 3.48 18.84 -13.09
C ALA A 134 3.61 20.17 -13.84
N LYS A 135 2.94 21.20 -13.33
CA LYS A 135 2.96 22.55 -13.93
C LYS A 135 4.38 23.15 -14.00
N ASP A 136 5.16 22.94 -12.96
CA ASP A 136 6.53 23.41 -12.84
C ASP A 136 7.34 22.52 -11.88
N SER A 137 8.65 22.68 -11.89
CA SER A 137 9.59 21.91 -11.07
C SER A 137 9.34 22.12 -9.56
N ALA A 138 8.92 23.30 -9.14
CA ALA A 138 8.64 23.60 -7.73
C ALA A 138 7.39 22.83 -7.24
N SER A 139 6.35 22.76 -8.08
CA SER A 139 5.14 21.99 -7.81
C SER A 139 5.43 20.49 -7.76
N ALA A 140 6.22 19.97 -8.68
CA ALA A 140 6.68 18.58 -8.65
C ALA A 140 7.40 18.27 -7.34
N ARG A 141 8.38 19.09 -6.96
CA ARG A 141 9.15 18.92 -5.72
C ARG A 141 8.26 18.94 -4.47
N LYS A 142 7.33 19.90 -4.40
CA LYS A 142 6.37 19.97 -3.27
C LYS A 142 5.49 18.73 -3.22
N GLY A 143 4.99 18.26 -4.35
CA GLY A 143 4.19 17.04 -4.44
C GLY A 143 4.92 15.81 -3.91
N PHE A 144 6.18 15.61 -4.29
CA PHE A 144 7.00 14.50 -3.78
C PHE A 144 7.28 14.59 -2.28
N ILE A 145 7.58 15.79 -1.76
CA ILE A 145 7.81 16.00 -0.32
C ILE A 145 6.54 15.70 0.48
N TRP A 146 5.39 16.23 0.06
CA TRP A 146 4.13 15.96 0.72
C TRP A 146 3.71 14.48 0.60
N GLY A 147 3.93 13.87 -0.56
CA GLY A 147 3.70 12.44 -0.75
C GLY A 147 4.53 11.58 0.21
N ALA A 148 5.81 11.88 0.34
CA ALA A 148 6.70 11.18 1.27
C ALA A 148 6.25 11.39 2.74
N ALA A 149 5.88 12.61 3.12
CA ALA A 149 5.38 12.93 4.45
C ALA A 149 4.07 12.18 4.79
N LEU A 150 3.20 11.99 3.80
CA LEU A 150 1.97 11.23 3.98
C LEU A 150 2.20 9.72 4.05
N ILE A 151 3.14 9.16 3.31
CA ILE A 151 3.41 7.71 3.34
C ILE A 151 4.00 7.26 4.68
N PHE A 152 4.81 8.09 5.31
CA PHE A 152 5.54 7.74 6.53
C PHE A 152 4.64 7.28 7.71
N PRO A 153 3.57 8.02 8.10
CA PRO A 153 2.68 7.59 9.19
C PRO A 153 1.94 6.28 8.90
N ILE A 154 1.53 6.06 7.64
CA ILE A 154 0.84 4.84 7.24
C ILE A 154 1.73 3.61 7.46
N GLY A 155 3.02 3.71 7.17
CA GLY A 155 3.97 2.62 7.38
C GLY A 155 3.99 2.14 8.84
N PHE A 156 3.97 3.06 9.81
CA PHE A 156 3.89 2.72 11.22
C PHE A 156 2.57 2.06 11.60
N LEU A 157 1.45 2.56 11.11
CA LEU A 157 0.14 2.00 11.39
C LEU A 157 0.01 0.58 10.83
N CYS A 158 0.48 0.36 9.60
CA CYS A 158 0.50 -0.97 8.99
C CYS A 158 1.41 -1.95 9.76
N ALA A 159 2.58 -1.49 10.22
CA ALA A 159 3.46 -2.30 11.04
C ALA A 159 2.79 -2.69 12.37
N LEU A 160 2.08 -1.75 13.00
CA LEU A 160 1.33 -2.01 14.23
C LEU A 160 0.22 -3.04 14.02
N ILE A 161 -0.55 -2.93 12.94
CA ILE A 161 -1.56 -3.92 12.57
C ILE A 161 -0.90 -5.31 12.37
N GLY A 162 0.26 -5.37 11.73
CA GLY A 162 1.02 -6.61 11.56
C GLY A 162 1.44 -7.23 12.89
N ILE A 163 1.89 -6.42 13.84
CA ILE A 163 2.24 -6.88 15.20
C ILE A 163 0.97 -7.42 15.91
N ILE A 164 -0.15 -6.72 15.83
CA ILE A 164 -1.42 -7.15 16.41
C ILE A 164 -1.87 -8.49 15.80
N ALA A 165 -1.82 -8.62 14.48
CA ALA A 165 -2.17 -9.85 13.78
C ALA A 165 -1.31 -11.04 14.26
N ARG A 166 -0.02 -10.81 14.53
CA ARG A 166 0.87 -11.83 15.08
C ARG A 166 0.48 -12.28 16.47
N VAL A 167 -0.01 -11.36 17.31
CA VAL A 167 -0.46 -11.68 18.69
C VAL A 167 -1.80 -12.39 18.69
N THR A 168 -2.73 -11.99 17.82
CA THR A 168 -4.08 -12.57 17.75
C THR A 168 -4.12 -13.91 17.02
N SER A 169 -3.22 -14.11 16.07
CA SER A 169 -3.18 -15.30 15.23
C SER A 169 -1.76 -15.85 15.11
N PRO A 170 -1.24 -16.48 16.17
CA PRO A 170 0.16 -16.97 16.21
C PRO A 170 0.46 -18.05 15.18
N ASN A 171 -0.56 -18.72 14.66
CA ASN A 171 -0.44 -19.81 13.67
C ASN A 171 -0.40 -19.31 12.20
N ILE A 172 -0.50 -18.02 11.94
CA ILE A 172 -0.28 -17.50 10.60
C ILE A 172 1.22 -17.60 10.30
N THR A 173 1.59 -18.64 9.57
CA THR A 173 2.91 -18.74 8.92
C THR A 173 2.86 -17.88 7.67
N ALA A 174 3.74 -16.88 7.62
CA ALA A 174 3.95 -16.05 6.42
C ALA A 174 4.66 -16.85 5.35
#